data_18868a7c1782357e3db4e5f2c332a865
#
_entry.id   18868a7c1782357e3db4e5f2c332a865
#
_cell.length_a   1.000
_cell.length_b   1.000
_cell.length_c   1.000
_cell.angle_alpha   90.00
_cell.angle_beta   90.00
_cell.angle_gamma   90.00
#
_symmetry.space_group_name_H-M   'P 1'
#
loop_
_entity.id
_entity.type
_entity.pdbx_description
1 polymer ?
#
loop_
_entity_poly.entity_id
_entity_poly.type
_entity_poly.pdbx_seq_one_letter_code
_entity_poly.pdbx_strand_id
1 'polypeptide(L)'
;LWAVPWLLEVNGVGRSDAAGVLFFMSLAMLLGFLFVATCSVWLGRKGISPMVLLTAGMGLALVVELAIVLNLARPQWLWPLLGLSFSLGNIAYSQLTASFPVTLSGRVNTALNLLVFIGAFGLQWGIGAAVDAFTSGGLARSDAFRATFSALLVLQVLSFAWFLKPVKT
;
A
#
# COMPACT_ATOMS: atom_id res chain seq x y z
N LEU A 1 -6.36 -3.24 -8.08
CA LEU A 1 -7.60 -3.68 -8.71
C LEU A 1 -8.85 -3.12 -8.03
N TRP A 2 -8.89 -3.01 -6.70
CA TRP A 2 -10.08 -2.58 -5.95
C TRP A 2 -10.30 -1.07 -5.90
N ALA A 3 -9.37 -0.25 -6.39
CA ALA A 3 -9.48 1.20 -6.41
C ALA A 3 -10.66 1.70 -7.25
N VAL A 4 -10.87 1.14 -8.45
CA VAL A 4 -12.00 1.51 -9.32
C VAL A 4 -13.34 1.16 -8.67
N PRO A 5 -13.59 -0.09 -8.23
CA PRO A 5 -14.81 -0.42 -7.50
C PRO A 5 -15.06 0.50 -6.29
N TRP A 6 -14.04 0.79 -5.50
CA TRP A 6 -14.17 1.73 -4.38
C TRP A 6 -14.64 3.13 -4.84
N LEU A 7 -13.96 3.70 -5.85
CA LEU A 7 -14.27 5.03 -6.36
C LEU A 7 -15.70 5.12 -6.90
N LEU A 8 -16.17 4.06 -7.55
CA LEU A 8 -17.54 4.01 -8.10
C LEU A 8 -18.58 3.80 -6.98
N GLU A 9 -18.38 2.79 -6.13
CA GLU A 9 -19.38 2.34 -5.16
C GLU A 9 -19.42 3.17 -3.88
N VAL A 10 -18.26 3.61 -3.39
CA VAL A 10 -18.14 4.35 -2.12
C VAL A 10 -18.12 5.85 -2.32
N ASN A 11 -17.37 6.33 -3.33
CA ASN A 11 -17.27 7.76 -3.60
C ASN A 11 -18.29 8.26 -4.62
N GLY A 12 -18.99 7.37 -5.36
CA GLY A 12 -20.00 7.75 -6.35
C GLY A 12 -19.44 8.53 -7.54
N VAL A 13 -18.14 8.46 -7.82
CA VAL A 13 -17.53 9.15 -8.96
C VAL A 13 -17.78 8.40 -10.28
N GLY A 14 -17.85 9.13 -11.37
CA GLY A 14 -17.98 8.53 -12.70
C GLY A 14 -16.74 7.75 -13.13
N ARG A 15 -16.89 6.85 -14.12
CA ARG A 15 -15.77 6.03 -14.62
C ARG A 15 -14.62 6.88 -15.18
N SER A 16 -14.93 7.98 -15.85
CA SER A 16 -13.93 8.92 -16.39
C SER A 16 -13.10 9.55 -15.27
N ASP A 17 -13.78 9.99 -14.20
CA ASP A 17 -13.12 10.62 -13.05
C ASP A 17 -12.29 9.61 -12.27
N ALA A 18 -12.79 8.38 -12.11
CA ALA A 18 -12.04 7.29 -11.51
C ALA A 18 -10.75 6.98 -12.30
N ALA A 19 -10.83 6.98 -13.64
CA ALA A 19 -9.64 6.83 -14.48
C ALA A 19 -8.63 7.97 -14.28
N GLY A 20 -9.12 9.22 -14.16
CA GLY A 20 -8.29 10.37 -13.83
C GLY A 20 -7.58 10.25 -12.48
N VAL A 21 -8.30 9.81 -11.44
CA VAL A 21 -7.71 9.55 -10.11
C VAL A 21 -6.60 8.51 -10.19
N LEU A 22 -6.81 7.41 -10.91
CA LEU A 22 -5.80 6.36 -11.08
C LEU A 22 -4.60 6.82 -11.91
N PHE A 23 -4.81 7.67 -12.91
CA PHE A 23 -3.72 8.29 -13.66
C PHE A 23 -2.82 9.10 -12.72
N PHE A 24 -3.39 9.99 -11.92
CA PHE A 24 -2.60 10.77 -10.94
C PHE A 24 -1.98 9.91 -9.84
N MET A 25 -2.63 8.84 -9.41
CA MET A 25 -2.04 7.86 -8.50
C MET A 25 -0.79 7.21 -9.11
N SER A 26 -0.88 6.77 -10.37
CA SER A 26 0.25 6.16 -11.08
C SER A 26 1.39 7.15 -11.31
N LEU A 27 1.06 8.42 -11.63
CA LEU A 27 2.04 9.48 -11.77
C LEU A 27 2.75 9.76 -10.44
N ALA A 28 2.02 9.82 -9.34
CA ALA A 28 2.58 10.00 -8.01
C ALA A 28 3.48 8.82 -7.60
N MET A 29 3.11 7.58 -7.94
CA MET A 29 3.99 6.41 -7.76
C MET A 29 5.29 6.54 -8.55
N LEU A 30 5.21 6.94 -9.82
CA LEU A 30 6.39 7.17 -10.66
C LEU A 30 7.31 8.23 -10.06
N LEU A 31 6.76 9.37 -9.65
CA LEU A 31 7.52 10.44 -8.98
C LEU A 31 8.16 9.96 -7.67
N GLY A 32 7.45 9.13 -6.91
CA GLY A 32 7.99 8.52 -5.70
C GLY A 32 9.14 7.57 -5.98
N PHE A 33 9.07 6.74 -7.02
CA PHE A 33 10.18 5.88 -7.44
C PHE A 33 11.39 6.71 -7.89
N LEU A 34 11.18 7.76 -8.68
CA LEU A 34 12.25 8.67 -9.08
C LEU A 34 12.88 9.38 -7.88
N PHE A 35 12.08 9.81 -6.91
CA PHE A 35 12.56 10.39 -5.66
C PHE A 35 13.45 9.41 -4.90
N VAL A 36 13.01 8.17 -4.69
CA VAL A 36 13.81 7.15 -4.01
C VAL A 36 15.10 6.88 -4.78
N ALA A 37 15.03 6.73 -6.11
CA ALA A 37 16.21 6.44 -6.94
C ALA A 37 17.26 7.56 -6.92
N THR A 38 16.83 8.82 -6.90
CA THR A 38 17.73 9.97 -7.00
C THR A 38 18.17 10.52 -5.64
N CYS A 39 17.28 10.50 -4.65
CA CYS A 39 17.49 11.17 -3.37
C CYS A 39 17.97 10.24 -2.26
N SER A 40 17.90 8.91 -2.41
CA SER A 40 18.24 7.96 -1.34
C SER A 40 19.69 8.12 -0.86
N VAL A 41 20.64 8.30 -1.76
CA VAL A 41 22.07 8.51 -1.42
C VAL A 41 22.28 9.83 -0.68
N TRP A 42 21.65 10.89 -1.14
CA TRP A 42 21.74 12.20 -0.49
C TRP A 42 21.10 12.20 0.91
N LEU A 43 19.95 11.55 1.06
CA LEU A 43 19.30 11.37 2.36
C LEU A 43 20.17 10.54 3.32
N GLY A 44 20.80 9.48 2.80
CA GLY A 44 21.76 8.68 3.57
C GLY A 44 22.94 9.50 4.11
N ARG A 45 23.49 10.43 3.30
CA ARG A 45 24.55 11.36 3.74
C ARG A 45 24.07 12.32 4.84
N LYS A 46 22.78 12.59 4.92
CA LYS A 46 22.17 13.40 6.00
C LYS A 46 21.75 12.57 7.22
N GLY A 47 22.12 11.29 7.28
CA GLY A 47 21.80 10.40 8.39
C GLY A 47 20.40 9.78 8.35
N ILE A 48 19.64 9.98 7.26
CA ILE A 48 18.31 9.36 7.09
C ILE A 48 18.52 7.97 6.48
N SER A 49 18.32 6.94 7.29
CA SER A 49 18.48 5.57 6.81
C SER A 49 17.33 5.16 5.87
N PRO A 50 17.56 4.23 4.92
CA PRO A 50 16.50 3.68 4.08
C PRO A 50 15.36 3.04 4.89
N MET A 51 15.68 2.47 6.06
CA MET A 51 14.67 1.90 6.97
C MET A 51 13.71 2.98 7.52
N VAL A 52 14.21 4.18 7.83
CA VAL A 52 13.37 5.32 8.25
C VAL A 52 12.42 5.72 7.12
N LEU A 53 12.89 5.78 5.88
CA LEU A 53 12.04 6.09 4.72
C LEU A 53 10.98 5.03 4.49
N LEU A 54 11.35 3.75 4.59
CA LEU A 54 10.42 2.63 4.49
C LEU A 54 9.33 2.72 5.57
N THR A 55 9.73 2.89 6.83
CA THR A 55 8.82 2.98 7.97
C THR A 55 7.88 4.20 7.84
N ALA A 56 8.42 5.34 7.43
CA ALA A 56 7.63 6.55 7.19
C ALA A 56 6.62 6.35 6.04
N GLY A 57 7.04 5.70 4.95
CA GLY A 57 6.16 5.35 3.82
C GLY A 57 5.02 4.41 4.24
N MET A 58 5.32 3.37 5.02
CA MET A 58 4.31 2.46 5.56
C MET A 58 3.33 3.19 6.49
N GLY A 59 3.84 4.00 7.41
CA GLY A 59 3.00 4.80 8.31
C GLY A 59 2.12 5.79 7.56
N LEU A 60 2.67 6.49 6.56
CA LEU A 60 1.90 7.40 5.71
C LEU A 60 0.80 6.65 4.94
N ALA A 61 1.11 5.48 4.39
CA ALA A 61 0.12 4.66 3.69
C ALA A 61 -1.07 4.31 4.59
N LEU A 62 -0.82 3.87 5.84
CA LEU A 62 -1.88 3.56 6.81
C LEU A 62 -2.75 4.78 7.16
N VAL A 63 -2.13 5.95 7.35
CA VAL A 63 -2.86 7.19 7.63
C VAL A 63 -3.72 7.61 6.45
N VAL A 64 -3.19 7.52 5.22
CA VAL A 64 -3.93 7.86 4.01
C VAL A 64 -5.05 6.85 3.75
N GLU A 65 -4.81 5.57 3.96
CA GLU A 65 -5.83 4.52 3.83
C GLU A 65 -6.96 4.72 4.85
N LEU A 66 -6.63 5.07 6.10
CA LEU A 66 -7.63 5.46 7.10
C LEU A 66 -8.46 6.66 6.62
N ALA A 67 -7.81 7.69 6.06
CA ALA A 67 -8.49 8.85 5.51
C ALA A 67 -9.41 8.50 4.33
N ILE A 68 -9.02 7.53 3.48
CA ILE A 68 -9.85 7.00 2.39
C ILE A 68 -11.07 6.27 2.94
N VAL A 69 -10.88 5.37 3.91
CA VAL A 69 -11.98 4.60 4.53
C VAL A 69 -12.99 5.52 5.22
N LEU A 70 -12.51 6.53 5.93
CA LEU A 70 -13.32 7.52 6.62
C LEU A 70 -13.84 8.63 5.69
N ASN A 71 -13.44 8.63 4.41
CA ASN A 71 -13.83 9.63 3.40
C ASN A 71 -13.53 11.08 3.85
N LEU A 72 -12.36 11.31 4.47
CA LEU A 72 -11.99 12.60 5.08
C LEU A 72 -11.65 13.69 4.07
N ALA A 73 -11.29 13.32 2.84
CA ALA A 73 -10.96 14.26 1.77
C ALA A 73 -11.31 13.69 0.39
N ARG A 74 -11.22 14.52 -0.63
CA ARG A 74 -11.55 14.13 -2.01
C ARG A 74 -10.60 13.03 -2.53
N PRO A 75 -11.12 12.03 -3.26
CA PRO A 75 -10.32 10.93 -3.82
C PRO A 75 -9.12 11.41 -4.65
N GLN A 76 -9.27 12.52 -5.37
CA GLN A 76 -8.24 13.11 -6.23
C GLN A 76 -6.94 13.47 -5.48
N TRP A 77 -7.00 13.63 -4.15
CA TRP A 77 -5.83 13.93 -3.32
C TRP A 77 -5.33 12.69 -2.56
N LEU A 78 -6.26 11.90 -2.01
CA LEU A 78 -5.91 10.75 -1.17
C LEU A 78 -5.27 9.61 -1.98
N TRP A 79 -5.82 9.28 -3.15
CA TRP A 79 -5.29 8.18 -3.95
C TRP A 79 -3.89 8.43 -4.52
N PRO A 80 -3.57 9.63 -5.08
CA PRO A 80 -2.18 9.94 -5.44
C PRO A 80 -1.22 9.91 -4.25
N LEU A 81 -1.65 10.40 -3.08
CA LEU A 81 -0.83 10.35 -1.88
C LEU A 81 -0.57 8.90 -1.41
N LEU A 82 -1.57 8.02 -1.54
CA LEU A 82 -1.42 6.59 -1.31
C LEU A 82 -0.42 5.97 -2.29
N GLY A 83 -0.52 6.31 -3.58
CA GLY A 83 0.44 5.87 -4.61
C GLY A 83 1.88 6.30 -4.29
N LEU A 84 2.07 7.54 -3.89
CA LEU A 84 3.36 8.05 -3.43
C LEU A 84 3.91 7.24 -2.24
N SER A 85 3.06 6.94 -1.27
CA SER A 85 3.43 6.15 -0.08
C SER A 85 3.87 4.73 -0.45
N PHE A 86 3.19 4.08 -1.38
CA PHE A 86 3.52 2.73 -1.85
C PHE A 86 4.87 2.66 -2.58
N SER A 87 5.29 3.74 -3.24
CA SER A 87 6.60 3.76 -3.90
C SER A 87 7.76 3.57 -2.93
N LEU A 88 7.61 4.04 -1.68
CA LEU A 88 8.60 3.86 -0.62
C LEU A 88 8.69 2.40 -0.15
N GLY A 89 7.66 1.60 -0.35
CA GLY A 89 7.65 0.17 -0.03
C GLY A 89 8.71 -0.65 -0.79
N ASN A 90 9.11 -0.20 -1.99
CA ASN A 90 10.17 -0.86 -2.76
C ASN A 90 11.55 -0.84 -2.08
N ILE A 91 11.75 0.03 -1.11
CA ILE A 91 12.97 0.05 -0.30
C ILE A 91 13.14 -1.29 0.45
N ALA A 92 12.03 -1.98 0.78
CA ALA A 92 12.07 -3.29 1.43
C ALA A 92 12.87 -4.32 0.62
N TYR A 93 12.77 -4.31 -0.72
CA TYR A 93 13.52 -5.22 -1.59
C TYR A 93 15.03 -5.04 -1.44
N SER A 94 15.51 -3.81 -1.50
CA SER A 94 16.93 -3.51 -1.36
C SER A 94 17.45 -3.81 0.05
N GLN A 95 16.67 -3.50 1.08
CA GLN A 95 17.04 -3.75 2.48
C GLN A 95 17.11 -5.25 2.77
N LEU A 96 16.11 -6.01 2.32
CA LEU A 96 16.10 -7.46 2.50
C LEU A 96 17.25 -8.12 1.74
N THR A 97 17.47 -7.74 0.47
CA THR A 97 18.56 -8.30 -0.34
C THR A 97 19.93 -7.99 0.28
N ALA A 98 20.13 -6.80 0.82
CA ALA A 98 21.38 -6.40 1.47
C ALA A 98 21.66 -7.17 2.78
N SER A 99 20.67 -7.81 3.38
CA SER A 99 20.80 -8.63 4.60
C SER A 99 21.34 -10.03 4.33
N PHE A 100 21.54 -10.42 3.07
CA PHE A 100 22.02 -11.72 2.66
C PHE A 100 23.32 -11.63 1.85
N PRO A 101 24.16 -12.69 1.80
CA PRO A 101 25.31 -12.74 0.91
C PRO A 101 24.93 -12.47 -0.55
N VAL A 102 25.77 -11.76 -1.29
CA VAL A 102 25.54 -11.38 -2.71
C VAL A 102 25.20 -12.58 -3.59
N THR A 103 25.79 -13.74 -3.29
CA THR A 103 25.53 -15.00 -4.01
C THR A 103 24.08 -15.49 -3.91
N LEU A 104 23.33 -15.02 -2.91
CA LEU A 104 21.93 -15.38 -2.67
C LEU A 104 20.94 -14.31 -3.17
N SER A 105 21.40 -13.14 -3.61
CA SER A 105 20.54 -12.00 -3.97
C SER A 105 19.42 -12.37 -4.95
N GLY A 106 19.72 -13.15 -5.98
CA GLY A 106 18.72 -13.62 -6.94
C GLY A 106 17.64 -14.50 -6.29
N ARG A 107 18.04 -15.42 -5.42
CA ARG A 107 17.10 -16.32 -4.72
C ARG A 107 16.22 -15.54 -3.74
N VAL A 108 16.79 -14.60 -3.01
CA VAL A 108 16.06 -13.71 -2.07
C VAL A 108 15.02 -12.90 -2.81
N ASN A 109 15.39 -12.25 -3.92
CA ASN A 109 14.45 -11.48 -4.72
C ASN A 109 13.34 -12.35 -5.32
N THR A 110 13.65 -13.55 -5.81
CA THR A 110 12.64 -14.48 -6.32
C THR A 110 11.67 -14.92 -5.22
N ALA A 111 12.18 -15.27 -4.03
CA ALA A 111 11.34 -15.65 -2.90
C ALA A 111 10.45 -14.49 -2.44
N LEU A 112 11.00 -13.26 -2.38
CA LEU A 112 10.22 -12.08 -2.02
C LEU A 112 9.11 -11.79 -3.04
N ASN A 113 9.44 -11.84 -4.34
CA ASN A 113 8.43 -11.69 -5.39
C ASN A 113 7.32 -12.74 -5.29
N LEU A 114 7.68 -14.01 -5.04
CA LEU A 114 6.71 -15.08 -4.86
C LEU A 114 5.76 -14.78 -3.69
N LEU A 115 6.29 -14.35 -2.54
CA LEU A 115 5.49 -13.97 -1.37
C LEU A 115 4.58 -12.78 -1.67
N VAL A 116 5.07 -11.76 -2.38
CA VAL A 116 4.28 -10.59 -2.81
C VAL A 116 3.14 -11.02 -3.72
N PHE A 117 3.39 -11.90 -4.70
CA PHE A 117 2.34 -12.40 -5.59
C PHE A 117 1.30 -13.25 -4.85
N ILE A 118 1.73 -14.18 -3.98
CA ILE A 118 0.81 -14.98 -3.15
C ILE A 118 -0.06 -14.06 -2.30
N GLY A 119 0.55 -13.08 -1.64
CA GLY A 119 -0.17 -12.08 -0.85
C GLY A 119 -1.15 -11.25 -1.69
N ALA A 120 -0.72 -10.77 -2.86
CA ALA A 120 -1.56 -9.99 -3.76
C ALA A 120 -2.77 -10.78 -4.25
N PHE A 121 -2.57 -12.04 -4.70
CA PHE A 121 -3.69 -12.91 -5.12
C PHE A 121 -4.63 -13.23 -3.96
N GLY A 122 -4.07 -13.60 -2.79
CA GLY A 122 -4.85 -13.94 -1.60
C GLY A 122 -5.71 -12.74 -1.13
N LEU A 123 -5.12 -11.55 -1.06
CA LEU A 123 -5.84 -10.34 -0.68
C LEU A 123 -6.88 -9.92 -1.73
N GLN A 124 -6.57 -10.01 -3.02
CA GLN A 124 -7.52 -9.67 -4.07
C GLN A 124 -8.76 -10.57 -4.04
N TRP A 125 -8.55 -11.88 -3.91
CA TRP A 125 -9.64 -12.83 -3.77
C TRP A 125 -10.39 -12.63 -2.44
N GLY A 126 -9.65 -12.46 -1.34
CA GLY A 126 -10.20 -12.28 0.00
C GLY A 126 -11.05 -11.03 0.13
N ILE A 127 -10.64 -9.89 -0.46
CA ILE A 127 -11.44 -8.66 -0.50
C ILE A 127 -12.76 -8.92 -1.23
N GLY A 128 -12.73 -9.57 -2.41
CA GLY A 128 -13.93 -9.91 -3.16
C GLY A 128 -14.88 -10.78 -2.34
N ALA A 129 -14.38 -11.87 -1.77
CA ALA A 129 -15.16 -12.79 -0.96
C ALA A 129 -15.78 -12.10 0.28
N ALA A 130 -15.03 -11.21 0.94
CA ALA A 130 -15.53 -10.46 2.09
C ALA A 130 -16.64 -9.46 1.70
N VAL A 131 -16.47 -8.71 0.61
CA VAL A 131 -17.50 -7.79 0.09
C VAL A 131 -18.77 -8.56 -0.26
N ASP A 132 -18.66 -9.71 -0.93
CA ASP A 132 -19.80 -10.52 -1.31
C ASP A 132 -20.50 -11.13 -0.07
N ALA A 133 -19.74 -11.58 0.93
CA ALA A 133 -20.28 -12.09 2.19
C ALA A 133 -21.06 -11.02 2.96
N PHE A 134 -20.50 -9.81 3.08
CA PHE A 134 -21.19 -8.69 3.74
C PHE A 134 -22.43 -8.24 2.98
N THR A 135 -22.36 -8.22 1.65
CA THR A 135 -23.50 -7.84 0.80
C THR A 135 -24.63 -8.89 0.90
N SER A 136 -24.30 -10.18 0.86
CA SER A 136 -25.28 -11.26 1.06
C SER A 136 -25.86 -11.30 2.47
N GLY A 137 -25.12 -10.78 3.45
CA GLY A 137 -25.59 -10.55 4.82
C GLY A 137 -26.49 -9.32 5.00
N GLY A 138 -26.82 -8.59 3.89
CA GLY A 138 -27.77 -7.48 3.89
C GLY A 138 -27.14 -6.08 4.00
N LEU A 139 -25.81 -5.93 4.00
CA LEU A 139 -25.20 -4.61 3.94
C LEU A 139 -25.32 -4.01 2.53
N ALA A 140 -25.48 -2.70 2.45
CA ALA A 140 -25.33 -1.99 1.19
C ALA A 140 -23.90 -2.18 0.65
N ARG A 141 -23.74 -2.25 -0.68
CA ARG A 141 -22.44 -2.55 -1.29
C ARG A 141 -21.34 -1.57 -0.89
N SER A 142 -21.66 -0.28 -0.77
CA SER A 142 -20.72 0.74 -0.26
C SER A 142 -20.24 0.46 1.18
N ASP A 143 -21.14 0.00 2.04
CA ASP A 143 -20.82 -0.31 3.44
C ASP A 143 -20.06 -1.64 3.55
N ALA A 144 -20.34 -2.61 2.69
CA ALA A 144 -19.58 -3.85 2.57
C ALA A 144 -18.12 -3.56 2.16
N PHE A 145 -17.90 -2.65 1.22
CA PHE A 145 -16.55 -2.17 0.87
C PHE A 145 -15.87 -1.52 2.07
N ARG A 146 -16.53 -0.60 2.75
CA ARG A 146 -15.97 0.10 3.94
C ARG A 146 -15.61 -0.89 5.04
N ALA A 147 -16.49 -1.84 5.35
CA ALA A 147 -16.23 -2.86 6.36
C ALA A 147 -15.02 -3.73 6.01
N THR A 148 -14.93 -4.18 4.75
CA THR A 148 -13.81 -5.00 4.26
C THR A 148 -12.48 -4.24 4.34
N PHE A 149 -12.45 -3.00 3.86
CA PHE A 149 -11.22 -2.20 3.89
C PHE A 149 -10.84 -1.76 5.31
N SER A 150 -11.82 -1.55 6.20
CA SER A 150 -11.54 -1.32 7.61
C SER A 150 -10.89 -2.53 8.28
N ALA A 151 -11.38 -3.75 7.99
CA ALA A 151 -10.77 -4.98 8.48
C ALA A 151 -9.34 -5.17 7.94
N LEU A 152 -9.13 -4.87 6.66
CA LEU A 152 -7.80 -4.90 6.03
C LEU A 152 -6.86 -3.90 6.69
N LEU A 153 -7.31 -2.67 6.94
CA LEU A 153 -6.53 -1.64 7.63
C LEU A 153 -6.12 -2.08 9.03
N VAL A 154 -7.02 -2.72 9.80
CA VAL A 154 -6.68 -3.27 11.11
C VAL A 154 -5.57 -4.33 11.00
N LEU A 155 -5.65 -5.25 10.05
CA LEU A 155 -4.60 -6.25 9.81
C LEU A 155 -3.26 -5.59 9.44
N GLN A 156 -3.28 -4.56 8.61
CA GLN A 156 -2.09 -3.80 8.23
C GLN A 156 -1.48 -3.06 9.43
N VAL A 157 -2.30 -2.42 10.27
CA VAL A 157 -1.84 -1.75 11.50
C VAL A 157 -1.20 -2.75 12.46
N LEU A 158 -1.80 -3.93 12.65
CA LEU A 158 -1.22 -4.99 13.47
C LEU A 158 0.12 -5.50 12.89
N SER A 159 0.21 -5.68 11.59
CA SER A 159 1.45 -6.06 10.90
C SER A 159 2.52 -4.98 11.03
N PHE A 160 2.15 -3.72 10.89
CA PHE A 160 3.07 -2.60 11.07
C PHE A 160 3.55 -2.47 12.52
N ALA A 161 2.66 -2.63 13.50
CA ALA A 161 3.03 -2.64 14.92
C ALA A 161 3.98 -3.81 15.25
N TRP A 162 3.80 -4.97 14.60
CA TRP A 162 4.73 -6.09 14.73
C TRP A 162 6.08 -5.79 14.09
N PHE A 163 6.09 -5.19 12.92
CA PHE A 163 7.32 -4.76 12.22
C PHE A 163 8.16 -3.78 13.05
N LEU A 164 7.51 -2.90 13.83
CA LEU A 164 8.21 -1.92 14.68
C LEU A 164 8.82 -2.52 15.94
N LYS A 165 8.54 -3.79 16.28
CA LYS A 165 9.12 -4.42 17.47
C LYS A 165 10.62 -4.64 17.26
N PRO A 166 11.47 -4.23 18.23
CA PRO A 166 12.90 -4.51 18.16
C PRO A 166 13.13 -6.03 18.17
N VAL A 167 13.95 -6.50 17.24
CA VAL A 167 14.44 -7.88 17.27
C VAL A 167 15.34 -8.00 18.50
N LYS A 168 14.94 -8.84 19.48
CA LYS A 168 15.82 -9.18 20.59
C LYS A 168 16.93 -10.04 20.01
N THR A 169 18.13 -9.46 19.83
CA THR A 169 19.39 -10.16 19.56
C THR A 169 19.93 -10.74 20.85
#